data_da2a18d645159fcb590d8977da9b4e1d
#
_entry.id   da2a18d645159fcb590d8977da9b4e1d
#
_cell.length_a   1.000
_cell.length_b   1.000
_cell.length_c   1.000
_cell.angle_alpha   90.00
_cell.angle_beta   90.00
_cell.angle_gamma   90.00
#
_symmetry.space_group_name_H-M   'P 1'
#
loop_
_entity.id
_entity.type
_entity.pdbx_description
1 polymer ?
#
loop_
_entity_poly.entity_id
_entity_poly.type
_entity_poly.pdbx_seq_one_letter_code
_entity_poly.pdbx_strand_id
1 'polypeptide(L)'
;FINEMGLHIVEEQRQQIQQAADKGIPVYTSMATNPANNICNLDSVQQNLIRGYLTNGGKTNYRNMLNYIRKAIDGKISSIPEVEDPAERPSDMLYHAGLTNPDDELEFLTVADYEKFMKDNRLYKEGARKIMITGQMADATGLIEALEKEGYNVYPVQSMTKFMSFIDEVQPDAIINMAHGRMGDKMVDYLKTKNILLFAPLTINSLVDEWEKDPMGMAGGFMSQSIVTPEIDGAIRPFALFAQYEDEEGLRHSYAVPERLKTFVSTINNYLNLNTKPNSEKKVAIYYYKGPGQNALTAAGMEVVPSLYNLLVRMKQEGYNISGLPANAEELGKMIQAQGSVFNSYAEGAFNDFMQKGHPELITKDQYESWVKESLRPEKYQEVVDAFGEFPGNYMATNDGKLGIARLQFGNVVLMPQNAAGSGDNSFQVIHGTNMAPPHTYIASYLWMQHGFKADALIHFGTHGSLEFTPKKQVALCSNDWPDRLVGAVPHFYIYSIGNVGEGMIAKRRSYPTIQSYLTPPFLESSVRGIYRELMEKIKIYNNSHKENKDQESLAIKTLTVKMGIHRDLGLDSIANKP
;
A
#
# COMPACT_ATOMS: atom_id res chain seq x y z
N PHE A 1 32.10 -5.41 21.05
CA PHE A 1 31.32 -4.91 19.92
C PHE A 1 30.94 -6.08 18.99
N ILE A 2 29.67 -6.21 18.70
CA ILE A 2 29.15 -7.24 17.79
C ILE A 2 28.31 -6.55 16.71
N ASN A 3 28.57 -6.92 15.45
CA ASN A 3 27.74 -6.51 14.32
C ASN A 3 27.60 -7.69 13.35
N GLU A 4 26.38 -8.12 13.07
CA GLU A 4 26.08 -9.24 12.16
C GLU A 4 25.24 -8.80 10.95
N MET A 5 24.58 -7.64 10.99
CA MET A 5 23.80 -7.19 9.84
C MET A 5 24.66 -6.37 8.86
N GLY A 6 24.45 -6.57 7.56
CA GLY A 6 25.11 -5.85 6.46
C GLY A 6 24.73 -4.37 6.38
N LEU A 7 24.72 -3.68 7.50
CA LEU A 7 24.57 -2.24 7.60
C LEU A 7 25.93 -1.59 7.34
N HIS A 8 25.94 -0.42 6.74
CA HIS A 8 27.15 0.34 6.41
C HIS A 8 27.97 0.77 7.63
N ILE A 9 27.51 0.49 8.86
CA ILE A 9 28.16 0.93 10.10
C ILE A 9 29.61 0.42 10.21
N VAL A 10 29.89 -0.78 9.72
CA VAL A 10 31.26 -1.34 9.75
C VAL A 10 32.16 -0.58 8.80
N GLU A 11 31.66 -0.17 7.65
CA GLU A 11 32.39 0.63 6.66
C GLU A 11 32.55 2.07 7.15
N GLU A 12 31.50 2.68 7.65
CA GLU A 12 31.50 4.06 8.15
C GLU A 12 32.38 4.24 9.40
N GLN A 13 32.35 3.27 10.32
CA GLN A 13 33.07 3.31 11.59
C GLN A 13 34.33 2.41 11.60
N ARG A 14 34.78 1.97 10.43
CA ARG A 14 35.85 0.96 10.30
C ARG A 14 37.10 1.33 11.06
N GLN A 15 37.52 2.60 10.98
CA GLN A 15 38.74 3.07 11.64
C GLN A 15 38.61 3.01 13.18
N GLN A 16 37.47 3.40 13.71
CA GLN A 16 37.19 3.37 15.16
C GLN A 16 37.10 1.94 15.67
N ILE A 17 36.44 1.04 14.91
CA ILE A 17 36.31 -0.38 15.25
C ILE A 17 37.68 -1.06 15.23
N GLN A 18 38.51 -0.75 14.22
CA GLN A 18 39.88 -1.28 14.14
C GLN A 18 40.74 -0.78 15.33
N GLN A 19 40.66 0.50 15.66
CA GLN A 19 41.38 1.05 16.82
C GLN A 19 40.94 0.40 18.14
N ALA A 20 39.67 0.05 18.26
CA ALA A 20 39.17 -0.68 19.44
C ALA A 20 39.76 -2.10 19.48
N ALA A 21 39.75 -2.82 18.36
CA ALA A 21 40.36 -4.14 18.25
C ALA A 21 41.86 -4.13 18.56
N ASP A 22 42.60 -3.14 18.07
CA ASP A 22 44.05 -2.96 18.29
C ASP A 22 44.37 -2.67 19.78
N LYS A 23 43.42 -2.09 20.52
CA LYS A 23 43.51 -1.89 21.97
C LYS A 23 43.11 -3.11 22.77
N GLY A 24 42.81 -4.23 22.14
CA GLY A 24 42.38 -5.49 22.79
C GLY A 24 40.94 -5.49 23.24
N ILE A 25 40.11 -4.55 22.80
CA ILE A 25 38.67 -4.62 23.04
C ILE A 25 38.09 -5.73 22.15
N PRO A 26 37.30 -6.67 22.71
CA PRO A 26 36.69 -7.74 21.94
C PRO A 26 35.77 -7.20 20.84
N VAL A 27 36.05 -7.58 19.60
CA VAL A 27 35.31 -7.16 18.42
C VAL A 27 34.97 -8.39 17.59
N TYR A 28 33.70 -8.49 17.19
CA TYR A 28 33.18 -9.44 16.21
C TYR A 28 32.30 -8.71 15.20
N THR A 29 32.72 -8.64 13.97
CA THR A 29 31.86 -8.18 12.87
C THR A 29 31.79 -9.25 11.80
N SER A 30 30.57 -9.47 11.31
CA SER A 30 30.27 -10.34 10.18
C SER A 30 29.33 -9.62 9.21
N MET A 31 29.18 -10.13 8.01
CA MET A 31 28.24 -9.62 7.01
C MET A 31 28.46 -8.15 6.61
N ALA A 32 29.71 -7.63 6.69
CA ALA A 32 30.04 -6.39 6.00
C ALA A 32 29.77 -6.54 4.49
N THR A 33 29.31 -5.47 3.84
CA THR A 33 29.01 -5.44 2.39
C THR A 33 30.20 -5.94 1.57
N ASN A 34 31.43 -5.55 1.98
CA ASN A 34 32.65 -6.18 1.50
C ASN A 34 33.21 -7.07 2.62
N PRO A 35 33.27 -8.41 2.48
CA PRO A 35 33.78 -9.32 3.50
C PRO A 35 35.18 -8.99 4.02
N ALA A 36 36.02 -8.32 3.21
CA ALA A 36 37.34 -7.86 3.62
C ALA A 36 37.31 -6.75 4.69
N ASN A 37 36.16 -6.13 4.90
CA ASN A 37 35.95 -5.12 5.93
C ASN A 37 35.53 -5.70 7.29
N ASN A 38 35.25 -7.01 7.37
CA ASN A 38 34.98 -7.64 8.64
C ASN A 38 36.20 -7.57 9.56
N ILE A 39 35.98 -7.19 10.81
CA ILE A 39 37.01 -7.07 11.83
C ILE A 39 36.66 -8.02 12.97
N CYS A 40 37.59 -8.89 13.32
CA CYS A 40 37.41 -9.81 14.44
C CYS A 40 38.77 -10.08 15.09
N ASN A 41 38.84 -9.92 16.41
CA ASN A 41 40.03 -10.24 17.22
C ASN A 41 39.79 -11.33 18.26
N LEU A 42 38.65 -12.05 18.12
CA LEU A 42 38.34 -13.22 18.96
C LEU A 42 39.04 -14.48 18.41
N ASP A 43 39.31 -15.45 19.26
CA ASP A 43 39.78 -16.75 18.81
C ASP A 43 38.70 -17.55 18.04
N SER A 44 39.11 -18.63 17.38
CA SER A 44 38.21 -19.41 16.53
C SER A 44 37.05 -20.09 17.29
N VAL A 45 37.23 -20.45 18.56
CA VAL A 45 36.20 -21.06 19.38
C VAL A 45 35.14 -20.02 19.73
N GLN A 46 35.59 -18.84 20.19
CA GLN A 46 34.72 -17.70 20.52
C GLN A 46 33.91 -17.24 19.30
N GLN A 47 34.58 -17.13 18.13
CA GLN A 47 33.91 -16.75 16.88
C GLN A 47 32.81 -17.75 16.51
N ASN A 48 33.08 -19.06 16.58
CA ASN A 48 32.13 -20.09 16.21
C ASN A 48 30.92 -20.13 17.15
N LEU A 49 31.12 -19.96 18.46
CA LEU A 49 30.03 -19.90 19.42
C LEU A 49 29.14 -18.65 19.19
N ILE A 50 29.73 -17.47 19.06
CA ILE A 50 28.97 -16.24 18.79
C ILE A 50 28.20 -16.38 17.48
N ARG A 51 28.84 -16.89 16.42
CA ARG A 51 28.18 -17.15 15.15
C ARG A 51 27.02 -18.13 15.31
N GLY A 52 27.21 -19.21 16.05
CA GLY A 52 26.16 -20.20 16.31
C GLY A 52 24.94 -19.58 16.97
N TYR A 53 25.12 -18.79 18.03
CA TYR A 53 24.02 -18.10 18.69
C TYR A 53 23.29 -17.12 17.76
N LEU A 54 24.04 -16.33 17.00
CA LEU A 54 23.47 -15.34 16.08
C LEU A 54 22.74 -16.01 14.91
N THR A 55 23.32 -17.04 14.31
CA THR A 55 22.72 -17.77 13.17
C THR A 55 21.42 -18.48 13.57
N ASN A 56 21.40 -19.10 14.75
CA ASN A 56 20.21 -19.79 15.24
C ASN A 56 19.15 -18.82 15.79
N GLY A 57 19.58 -17.67 16.32
CA GLY A 57 18.67 -16.63 16.83
C GLY A 57 17.82 -17.09 18.00
N GLY A 58 16.79 -16.32 18.33
CA GLY A 58 15.88 -16.59 19.44
C GLY A 58 16.37 -16.10 20.81
N LYS A 59 15.43 -15.85 21.71
CA LYS A 59 15.74 -15.25 23.03
C LYS A 59 16.73 -16.07 23.85
N THR A 60 16.57 -17.39 23.84
CA THR A 60 17.45 -18.30 24.59
C THR A 60 18.88 -18.26 24.06
N ASN A 61 19.08 -18.31 22.72
CA ASN A 61 20.40 -18.20 22.13
C ASN A 61 21.04 -16.83 22.41
N TYR A 62 20.28 -15.73 22.30
CA TYR A 62 20.80 -14.39 22.60
C TYR A 62 21.16 -14.23 24.08
N ARG A 63 20.35 -14.77 25.00
CA ARG A 63 20.65 -14.81 26.44
C ARG A 63 21.95 -15.58 26.72
N ASN A 64 22.09 -16.78 26.15
CA ASN A 64 23.29 -17.58 26.31
C ASN A 64 24.50 -16.89 25.69
N MET A 65 24.38 -16.25 24.52
CA MET A 65 25.44 -15.43 23.91
C MET A 65 25.90 -14.31 24.83
N LEU A 66 24.97 -13.52 25.36
CA LEU A 66 25.31 -12.41 26.28
C LEU A 66 25.97 -12.92 27.56
N ASN A 67 25.47 -14.01 28.14
CA ASN A 67 26.08 -14.66 29.30
C ASN A 67 27.47 -15.20 28.98
N TYR A 68 27.65 -15.83 27.80
CA TYR A 68 28.94 -16.29 27.32
C TYR A 68 29.95 -15.15 27.20
N ILE A 69 29.56 -14.06 26.57
CA ILE A 69 30.42 -12.87 26.40
C ILE A 69 30.86 -12.34 27.77
N ARG A 70 29.93 -12.16 28.69
CA ARG A 70 30.23 -11.65 30.03
C ARG A 70 31.13 -12.59 30.85
N LYS A 71 30.92 -13.89 30.73
CA LYS A 71 31.64 -14.89 31.49
C LYS A 71 33.01 -15.21 30.87
N ALA A 72 33.05 -15.54 29.58
CA ALA A 72 34.23 -16.10 28.94
C ALA A 72 35.10 -15.07 28.20
N ILE A 73 34.52 -13.97 27.71
CA ILE A 73 35.25 -12.94 26.97
C ILE A 73 35.61 -11.78 27.88
N ASP A 74 34.61 -11.20 28.58
CA ASP A 74 34.87 -10.05 29.46
C ASP A 74 35.48 -10.42 30.80
N GLY A 75 35.27 -11.64 31.26
CA GLY A 75 35.79 -12.12 32.56
C GLY A 75 35.28 -11.36 33.79
N LYS A 76 34.20 -10.60 33.64
CA LYS A 76 33.75 -9.60 34.63
C LYS A 76 32.81 -10.14 35.69
N ILE A 77 32.10 -11.24 35.46
CA ILE A 77 31.03 -11.73 36.34
C ILE A 77 31.18 -13.24 36.55
N SER A 78 31.49 -13.61 37.82
CA SER A 78 31.60 -15.00 38.24
C SER A 78 30.27 -15.66 38.57
N SER A 79 29.17 -14.90 38.74
CA SER A 79 27.86 -15.38 39.14
C SER A 79 26.87 -15.61 37.98
N ILE A 80 27.38 -15.67 36.78
CA ILE A 80 26.54 -15.95 35.61
C ILE A 80 26.19 -17.44 35.58
N PRO A 81 24.93 -17.81 35.25
CA PRO A 81 24.53 -19.20 35.09
C PRO A 81 25.41 -19.98 34.11
N GLU A 82 25.36 -21.28 34.16
CA GLU A 82 25.99 -22.12 33.16
C GLU A 82 25.43 -21.77 31.80
N VAL A 83 26.33 -21.60 30.82
CA VAL A 83 26.00 -21.18 29.47
C VAL A 83 25.89 -22.43 28.63
N GLU A 84 24.74 -22.62 28.00
CA GLU A 84 24.50 -23.71 27.06
C GLU A 84 25.05 -23.37 25.68
N ASP A 85 25.46 -24.38 24.92
CA ASP A 85 25.87 -24.24 23.56
C ASP A 85 24.72 -23.71 22.66
N PRO A 86 25.02 -23.09 21.49
CA PRO A 86 23.99 -22.63 20.59
C PRO A 86 23.01 -23.74 20.21
N ALA A 87 21.75 -23.56 20.55
CA ALA A 87 20.70 -24.50 20.21
C ALA A 87 20.21 -24.24 18.78
N GLU A 88 20.08 -25.32 17.98
CA GLU A 88 19.46 -25.23 16.66
C GLU A 88 17.99 -24.78 16.81
N ARG A 89 17.60 -23.82 15.98
CA ARG A 89 16.24 -23.35 15.91
C ARG A 89 15.64 -23.73 14.55
N PRO A 90 14.39 -24.21 14.50
CA PRO A 90 13.74 -24.52 13.24
C PRO A 90 13.64 -23.29 12.34
N SER A 91 13.95 -23.47 11.05
CA SER A 91 13.78 -22.43 10.04
C SER A 91 12.34 -22.29 9.56
N ASP A 92 11.52 -23.29 9.86
CA ASP A 92 10.13 -23.39 9.40
C ASP A 92 9.24 -23.79 10.59
N MET A 93 8.39 -22.86 11.03
CA MET A 93 7.53 -23.03 12.20
C MET A 93 6.33 -22.09 12.16
N LEU A 94 5.30 -22.44 12.94
CA LEU A 94 4.28 -21.50 13.39
C LEU A 94 4.69 -20.96 14.76
N TYR A 95 4.20 -19.77 15.10
CA TYR A 95 4.49 -19.16 16.40
C TYR A 95 3.27 -18.41 16.93
N HIS A 96 3.29 -18.10 18.24
CA HIS A 96 2.30 -17.23 18.85
C HIS A 96 2.96 -16.34 19.90
N ALA A 97 2.82 -15.03 19.74
CA ALA A 97 3.49 -14.05 20.57
C ALA A 97 2.67 -13.62 21.80
N GLY A 98 1.33 -13.52 21.67
CA GLY A 98 0.45 -12.93 22.69
C GLY A 98 0.30 -13.72 24.01
N LEU A 99 0.68 -15.00 24.04
CA LEU A 99 0.61 -15.85 25.24
C LEU A 99 1.99 -16.24 25.78
N THR A 100 3.05 -15.66 25.23
CA THR A 100 4.40 -15.95 25.72
C THR A 100 4.66 -15.28 27.06
N ASN A 101 5.28 -16.01 27.97
CA ASN A 101 6.09 -15.41 29.01
C ASN A 101 7.16 -14.54 28.30
N PRO A 102 7.54 -13.35 28.81
CA PRO A 102 8.61 -12.54 28.21
C PRO A 102 9.91 -13.30 27.91
N ASP A 103 10.12 -14.40 28.60
CA ASP A 103 11.31 -15.25 28.45
C ASP A 103 11.14 -16.44 27.49
N ASP A 104 9.92 -16.84 27.13
CA ASP A 104 9.64 -18.03 26.31
C ASP A 104 9.00 -17.65 24.98
N GLU A 105 9.49 -18.24 23.90
CA GLU A 105 8.86 -18.18 22.58
C GLU A 105 8.00 -19.43 22.37
N LEU A 106 6.73 -19.24 21.97
CA LEU A 106 5.84 -20.34 21.60
C LEU A 106 6.04 -20.66 20.13
N GLU A 107 6.66 -21.81 19.86
CA GLU A 107 7.02 -22.29 18.53
C GLU A 107 6.46 -23.68 18.29
N PHE A 108 5.91 -23.90 17.10
CA PHE A 108 5.22 -25.14 16.73
C PHE A 108 5.71 -25.61 15.37
N LEU A 109 6.15 -26.87 15.29
CA LEU A 109 6.66 -27.45 14.05
C LEU A 109 5.58 -27.92 13.08
N THR A 110 4.37 -28.15 13.60
CA THR A 110 3.24 -28.64 12.81
C THR A 110 1.99 -27.78 13.04
N VAL A 111 1.14 -27.72 12.03
CA VAL A 111 -0.18 -27.07 12.13
C VAL A 111 -1.03 -27.75 13.21
N ALA A 112 -0.95 -29.07 13.32
CA ALA A 112 -1.72 -29.82 14.30
C ALA A 112 -1.37 -29.44 15.77
N ASP A 113 -0.08 -29.29 16.08
CA ASP A 113 0.37 -28.87 17.41
C ASP A 113 -0.06 -27.44 17.71
N TYR A 114 0.04 -26.56 16.70
CA TYR A 114 -0.42 -25.17 16.82
C TYR A 114 -1.95 -25.09 17.02
N GLU A 115 -2.74 -25.82 16.25
CA GLU A 115 -4.20 -25.86 16.45
C GLU A 115 -4.59 -26.45 17.79
N LYS A 116 -3.86 -27.47 18.28
CA LYS A 116 -4.04 -27.98 19.63
C LYS A 116 -3.81 -26.89 20.68
N PHE A 117 -2.71 -26.16 20.56
CA PHE A 117 -2.42 -25.02 21.43
C PHE A 117 -3.55 -23.96 21.38
N MET A 118 -4.02 -23.58 20.20
CA MET A 118 -5.12 -22.64 20.05
C MET A 118 -6.41 -23.14 20.73
N LYS A 119 -6.72 -24.43 20.62
CA LYS A 119 -7.89 -25.05 21.26
C LYS A 119 -7.75 -25.07 22.79
N ASP A 120 -6.59 -25.47 23.30
CA ASP A 120 -6.30 -25.52 24.73
C ASP A 120 -6.40 -24.12 25.37
N ASN A 121 -6.07 -23.06 24.62
CA ASN A 121 -6.13 -21.67 25.06
C ASN A 121 -7.41 -20.91 24.63
N ARG A 122 -8.41 -21.60 24.08
CA ARG A 122 -9.71 -21.04 23.64
C ARG A 122 -9.61 -19.95 22.56
N LEU A 123 -8.54 -19.97 21.78
CA LEU A 123 -8.35 -19.08 20.63
C LEU A 123 -8.98 -19.65 19.38
N TYR A 124 -8.96 -20.97 19.20
CA TYR A 124 -9.53 -21.63 18.03
C TYR A 124 -11.05 -21.53 18.01
N LYS A 125 -11.61 -21.13 16.89
CA LYS A 125 -13.05 -20.99 16.65
C LYS A 125 -13.46 -21.89 15.47
N GLU A 126 -14.31 -22.86 15.74
CA GLU A 126 -14.78 -23.80 14.73
C GLU A 126 -15.50 -23.09 13.58
N GLY A 127 -15.12 -23.40 12.34
CA GLY A 127 -15.71 -22.78 11.15
C GLY A 127 -15.34 -21.31 10.91
N ALA A 128 -14.49 -20.71 11.74
CA ALA A 128 -14.02 -19.35 11.51
C ALA A 128 -13.01 -19.30 10.35
N ARG A 129 -12.98 -18.15 9.68
CA ARG A 129 -12.02 -17.88 8.61
C ARG A 129 -10.59 -17.90 9.13
N LYS A 130 -9.69 -18.37 8.27
CA LYS A 130 -8.27 -18.54 8.58
C LYS A 130 -7.44 -17.45 7.93
N ILE A 131 -6.59 -16.80 8.71
CA ILE A 131 -5.67 -15.78 8.22
C ILE A 131 -4.24 -16.23 8.52
N MET A 132 -3.42 -16.33 7.48
CA MET A 132 -2.00 -16.62 7.63
C MET A 132 -1.19 -15.34 7.60
N ILE A 133 -0.26 -15.19 8.56
CA ILE A 133 0.70 -14.07 8.61
C ILE A 133 2.08 -14.65 8.34
N THR A 134 2.85 -14.02 7.45
CA THR A 134 4.22 -14.42 7.13
C THR A 134 5.17 -13.24 7.16
N GLY A 135 6.45 -13.51 7.48
CA GLY A 135 7.47 -12.49 7.66
C GLY A 135 7.47 -11.85 9.05
N GLN A 136 8.59 -11.24 9.41
CA GLN A 136 8.84 -10.69 10.74
C GLN A 136 9.53 -9.30 10.67
N MET A 137 9.10 -8.44 9.76
CA MET A 137 9.68 -7.08 9.64
C MET A 137 9.23 -6.11 10.75
N ALA A 138 8.25 -6.51 11.57
CA ALA A 138 7.76 -5.78 12.71
C ALA A 138 7.19 -6.78 13.73
N ASP A 139 6.90 -6.31 14.95
CA ASP A 139 6.20 -7.09 15.95
C ASP A 139 4.74 -7.30 15.55
N ALA A 140 4.38 -8.53 15.24
CA ALA A 140 3.05 -8.92 14.81
C ALA A 140 2.05 -9.12 15.96
N THR A 141 2.46 -9.08 17.22
CA THR A 141 1.63 -9.41 18.39
C THR A 141 0.30 -8.67 18.38
N GLY A 142 0.33 -7.35 18.25
CA GLY A 142 -0.90 -6.56 18.22
C GLY A 142 -1.83 -6.89 17.04
N LEU A 143 -1.26 -7.27 15.90
CA LEU A 143 -2.05 -7.70 14.72
C LEU A 143 -2.71 -9.06 14.96
N ILE A 144 -1.97 -10.02 15.50
CA ILE A 144 -2.47 -11.35 15.85
C ILE A 144 -3.65 -11.22 16.81
N GLU A 145 -3.45 -10.54 17.94
CA GLU A 145 -4.47 -10.33 18.98
C GLU A 145 -5.73 -9.63 18.43
N ALA A 146 -5.54 -8.61 17.59
CA ALA A 146 -6.66 -7.87 16.99
C ALA A 146 -7.49 -8.75 16.04
N LEU A 147 -6.84 -9.60 15.23
CA LEU A 147 -7.53 -10.53 14.34
C LEU A 147 -8.23 -11.66 15.11
N GLU A 148 -7.62 -12.20 16.15
CA GLU A 148 -8.26 -13.22 17.02
C GLU A 148 -9.47 -12.64 17.75
N LYS A 149 -9.40 -11.39 18.19
CA LYS A 149 -10.54 -10.68 18.80
C LYS A 149 -11.70 -10.50 17.84
N GLU A 150 -11.42 -10.25 16.55
CA GLU A 150 -12.45 -10.19 15.49
C GLU A 150 -13.04 -11.56 15.15
N GLY A 151 -12.43 -12.65 15.62
CA GLY A 151 -12.98 -13.99 15.45
C GLY A 151 -12.32 -14.85 14.40
N TYR A 152 -11.15 -14.46 13.92
CA TYR A 152 -10.37 -15.25 12.98
C TYR A 152 -9.53 -16.33 13.68
N ASN A 153 -9.25 -17.42 12.98
CA ASN A 153 -8.16 -18.32 13.33
C ASN A 153 -6.90 -17.81 12.64
N VAL A 154 -5.92 -17.38 13.43
CA VAL A 154 -4.71 -16.71 12.93
C VAL A 154 -3.54 -17.69 12.97
N TYR A 155 -2.80 -17.78 11.87
CA TYR A 155 -1.66 -18.68 11.70
C TYR A 155 -0.39 -17.88 11.37
N PRO A 156 0.35 -17.39 12.36
CA PRO A 156 1.64 -16.75 12.15
C PRO A 156 2.69 -17.78 11.78
N VAL A 157 3.35 -17.60 10.65
CA VAL A 157 4.31 -18.53 10.07
C VAL A 157 5.64 -17.85 9.82
N GLN A 158 6.71 -18.43 10.35
CA GLN A 158 8.07 -18.18 9.89
C GLN A 158 8.49 -19.38 9.05
N SER A 159 8.87 -19.16 7.80
CA SER A 159 9.28 -20.26 6.95
C SER A 159 10.21 -19.80 5.83
N MET A 160 11.29 -20.55 5.65
CA MET A 160 12.22 -20.39 4.53
C MET A 160 11.95 -21.39 3.40
N THR A 161 11.47 -22.58 3.72
CA THR A 161 11.37 -23.69 2.75
C THR A 161 10.00 -24.36 2.70
N LYS A 162 9.23 -24.35 3.78
CA LYS A 162 7.97 -25.09 3.91
C LYS A 162 6.70 -24.22 3.80
N PHE A 163 6.84 -22.96 3.39
CA PHE A 163 5.71 -22.05 3.36
C PHE A 163 4.51 -22.57 2.56
N MET A 164 4.75 -23.13 1.38
CA MET A 164 3.68 -23.71 0.58
C MET A 164 3.01 -24.92 1.26
N SER A 165 3.78 -25.75 1.99
CA SER A 165 3.24 -26.85 2.76
C SER A 165 2.29 -26.38 3.87
N PHE A 166 2.67 -25.33 4.59
CA PHE A 166 1.79 -24.72 5.60
C PHE A 166 0.51 -24.14 4.98
N ILE A 167 0.63 -23.48 3.82
CA ILE A 167 -0.56 -22.97 3.11
C ILE A 167 -1.50 -24.10 2.70
N ASP A 168 -0.96 -25.18 2.13
CA ASP A 168 -1.75 -26.33 1.70
C ASP A 168 -2.47 -27.03 2.87
N GLU A 169 -1.86 -27.03 4.05
CA GLU A 169 -2.44 -27.61 5.25
C GLU A 169 -3.47 -26.67 5.92
N VAL A 170 -3.14 -25.39 6.05
CA VAL A 170 -4.00 -24.37 6.69
C VAL A 170 -5.19 -24.01 5.80
N GLN A 171 -5.01 -23.89 4.48
CA GLN A 171 -6.01 -23.37 3.53
C GLN A 171 -6.55 -21.98 3.97
N PRO A 172 -5.72 -20.93 3.99
CA PRO A 172 -6.12 -19.63 4.49
C PRO A 172 -7.12 -18.92 3.57
N ASP A 173 -8.02 -18.12 4.12
CA ASP A 173 -8.92 -17.22 3.38
C ASP A 173 -8.22 -15.92 2.95
N ALA A 174 -7.19 -15.50 3.68
CA ALA A 174 -6.32 -14.38 3.34
C ALA A 174 -4.90 -14.60 3.86
N ILE A 175 -3.94 -13.98 3.19
CA ILE A 175 -2.53 -13.98 3.58
C ILE A 175 -2.08 -12.54 3.83
N ILE A 176 -1.38 -12.32 4.92
CA ILE A 176 -0.71 -11.06 5.27
C ILE A 176 0.79 -11.30 5.19
N ASN A 177 1.43 -10.70 4.18
CA ASN A 177 2.87 -10.78 4.01
C ASN A 177 3.57 -9.58 4.64
N MET A 178 4.31 -9.81 5.72
CA MET A 178 5.13 -8.81 6.39
C MET A 178 6.61 -8.88 6.00
N ALA A 179 6.98 -9.71 5.03
CA ALA A 179 8.34 -9.79 4.51
C ALA A 179 8.55 -8.83 3.35
N HIS A 180 9.81 -8.44 3.14
CA HIS A 180 10.22 -7.74 1.92
C HIS A 180 10.36 -8.70 0.73
N GLY A 181 10.16 -8.18 -0.47
CA GLY A 181 10.43 -8.90 -1.69
C GLY A 181 9.26 -9.74 -2.18
N ARG A 182 9.55 -10.60 -3.14
CA ARG A 182 8.57 -11.49 -3.78
C ARG A 182 8.41 -12.80 -3.01
N MET A 183 7.17 -13.28 -2.95
CA MET A 183 6.86 -14.62 -2.48
C MET A 183 7.12 -15.69 -3.56
N GLY A 184 7.20 -15.26 -4.83
CA GLY A 184 7.55 -16.10 -5.98
C GLY A 184 6.36 -16.61 -6.80
N ASP A 185 6.67 -17.12 -8.00
CA ASP A 185 5.66 -17.43 -9.01
C ASP A 185 4.69 -18.56 -8.57
N LYS A 186 5.17 -19.54 -7.81
CA LYS A 186 4.30 -20.61 -7.25
C LYS A 186 3.21 -20.03 -6.34
N MET A 187 3.56 -19.00 -5.56
CA MET A 187 2.59 -18.30 -4.72
C MET A 187 1.58 -17.53 -5.57
N VAL A 188 2.04 -16.80 -6.58
CA VAL A 188 1.15 -16.07 -7.50
C VAL A 188 0.13 -17.00 -8.14
N ASP A 189 0.57 -18.15 -8.63
CA ASP A 189 -0.31 -19.17 -9.24
C ASP A 189 -1.31 -19.73 -8.22
N TYR A 190 -0.86 -19.98 -6.99
CA TYR A 190 -1.73 -20.43 -5.90
C TYR A 190 -2.81 -19.39 -5.57
N LEU A 191 -2.41 -18.15 -5.32
CA LEU A 191 -3.33 -17.04 -5.00
C LEU A 191 -4.37 -16.84 -6.10
N LYS A 192 -3.93 -16.85 -7.36
CA LYS A 192 -4.80 -16.72 -8.54
C LYS A 192 -5.77 -17.89 -8.67
N THR A 193 -5.29 -19.12 -8.50
CA THR A 193 -6.10 -20.34 -8.66
C THR A 193 -7.14 -20.46 -7.55
N LYS A 194 -6.79 -20.12 -6.32
CA LYS A 194 -7.67 -20.20 -5.14
C LYS A 194 -8.45 -18.91 -4.88
N ASN A 195 -8.16 -17.84 -5.60
CA ASN A 195 -8.73 -16.49 -5.39
C ASN A 195 -8.57 -15.99 -3.95
N ILE A 196 -7.35 -16.10 -3.41
CA ILE A 196 -7.00 -15.70 -2.04
C ILE A 196 -6.47 -14.27 -2.05
N LEU A 197 -6.91 -13.47 -1.08
CA LEU A 197 -6.45 -12.10 -0.87
C LEU A 197 -5.05 -12.09 -0.27
N LEU A 198 -4.17 -11.27 -0.87
CA LEU A 198 -2.85 -10.99 -0.34
C LEU A 198 -2.77 -9.53 0.10
N PHE A 199 -2.46 -9.31 1.38
CA PHE A 199 -2.15 -8.00 1.94
C PHE A 199 -0.66 -7.92 2.26
N ALA A 200 -0.03 -6.80 1.95
CA ALA A 200 1.35 -6.49 2.34
C ALA A 200 1.38 -5.15 3.08
N PRO A 201 1.08 -5.15 4.40
CA PRO A 201 1.13 -3.91 5.17
C PRO A 201 2.57 -3.41 5.28
N LEU A 202 2.72 -2.07 5.26
CA LEU A 202 4.03 -1.44 5.26
C LEU A 202 4.55 -1.27 6.69
N THR A 203 5.84 -1.54 6.85
CA THR A 203 6.61 -1.17 8.02
C THR A 203 7.42 0.09 7.70
N ILE A 204 7.16 1.16 8.43
CA ILE A 204 7.82 2.44 8.29
C ILE A 204 9.10 2.45 9.12
N ASN A 205 10.22 2.75 8.47
CA ASN A 205 11.55 2.72 9.10
C ASN A 205 11.95 4.08 9.70
N SER A 206 10.99 4.75 10.33
CA SER A 206 11.18 5.99 11.10
C SER A 206 10.20 6.04 12.26
N LEU A 207 10.43 6.95 13.20
CA LEU A 207 9.50 7.21 14.29
C LEU A 207 8.14 7.66 13.75
N VAL A 208 7.05 7.33 14.44
CA VAL A 208 5.67 7.68 14.05
C VAL A 208 5.56 9.17 13.74
N ASP A 209 6.05 10.03 14.62
CA ASP A 209 5.95 11.48 14.48
C ASP A 209 6.76 12.03 13.30
N GLU A 210 7.91 11.43 13.01
CA GLU A 210 8.75 11.77 11.86
C GLU A 210 8.03 11.41 10.57
N TRP A 211 7.53 10.19 10.48
CA TRP A 211 6.76 9.71 9.34
C TRP A 211 5.50 10.53 9.09
N GLU A 212 4.74 10.87 10.14
CA GLU A 212 3.52 11.66 9.99
C GLU A 212 3.78 13.05 9.39
N LYS A 213 4.94 13.62 9.65
CA LYS A 213 5.37 14.93 9.12
C LYS A 213 6.03 14.85 7.75
N ASP A 214 6.57 13.70 7.36
CA ASP A 214 7.27 13.53 6.08
C ASP A 214 6.29 13.56 4.90
N PRO A 215 6.41 14.52 3.95
CA PRO A 215 5.50 14.61 2.80
C PRO A 215 5.73 13.50 1.76
N MET A 216 6.86 12.81 1.78
CA MET A 216 7.16 11.71 0.87
C MET A 216 6.58 10.38 1.37
N GLY A 217 6.66 10.12 2.67
CA GLY A 217 6.18 8.92 3.34
C GLY A 217 7.09 7.71 3.22
N MET A 218 7.50 7.33 2.03
CA MET A 218 8.44 6.24 1.76
C MET A 218 9.10 6.44 0.40
N ALA A 219 10.37 6.10 0.27
CA ALA A 219 11.13 6.27 -0.97
C ALA A 219 12.18 5.17 -1.20
N GLY A 220 12.79 5.17 -2.39
CA GLY A 220 13.94 4.35 -2.74
C GLY A 220 13.70 2.83 -2.65
N GLY A 221 14.70 2.11 -2.15
CA GLY A 221 14.70 0.65 -2.06
C GLY A 221 13.57 0.11 -1.18
N PHE A 222 13.22 0.79 -0.09
CA PHE A 222 12.11 0.39 0.79
C PHE A 222 10.77 0.40 0.05
N MET A 223 10.49 1.45 -0.73
CA MET A 223 9.28 1.51 -1.54
C MET A 223 9.25 0.38 -2.58
N SER A 224 10.37 0.10 -3.23
CA SER A 224 10.47 -0.98 -4.20
C SER A 224 10.17 -2.34 -3.56
N GLN A 225 10.82 -2.64 -2.44
CA GLN A 225 10.71 -3.94 -1.77
C GLN A 225 9.39 -4.16 -1.02
N SER A 226 8.82 -3.09 -0.45
CA SER A 226 7.62 -3.21 0.40
C SER A 226 6.31 -2.99 -0.36
N ILE A 227 6.34 -2.31 -1.51
CA ILE A 227 5.14 -1.99 -2.28
C ILE A 227 5.18 -2.63 -3.66
N VAL A 228 6.19 -2.23 -4.49
CA VAL A 228 6.21 -2.63 -5.91
C VAL A 228 6.35 -4.13 -6.06
N THR A 229 7.25 -4.73 -5.31
CA THR A 229 7.54 -6.17 -5.38
C THR A 229 6.36 -7.03 -4.90
N PRO A 230 5.72 -6.76 -3.74
CA PRO A 230 4.52 -7.47 -3.35
C PRO A 230 3.32 -7.28 -4.30
N GLU A 231 3.19 -6.12 -4.95
CA GLU A 231 2.15 -5.90 -5.96
C GLU A 231 2.31 -6.80 -7.19
N ILE A 232 3.54 -7.18 -7.56
CA ILE A 232 3.80 -8.15 -8.63
C ILE A 232 3.24 -9.53 -8.25
N ASP A 233 3.27 -9.87 -6.97
CA ASP A 233 2.68 -11.10 -6.43
C ASP A 233 1.15 -11.02 -6.24
N GLY A 234 0.54 -9.86 -6.47
CA GLY A 234 -0.90 -9.64 -6.35
C GLY A 234 -1.33 -8.99 -5.04
N ALA A 235 -0.39 -8.45 -4.25
CA ALA A 235 -0.75 -7.73 -3.04
C ALA A 235 -1.58 -6.48 -3.35
N ILE A 236 -2.62 -6.29 -2.57
CA ILE A 236 -3.53 -5.15 -2.68
C ILE A 236 -3.35 -4.20 -1.49
N ARG A 237 -3.73 -2.94 -1.69
CA ARG A 237 -3.85 -1.94 -0.63
C ARG A 237 -2.56 -1.78 0.19
N PRO A 238 -1.51 -1.14 -0.34
CA PRO A 238 -0.26 -0.89 0.38
C PRO A 238 -0.51 0.10 1.53
N PHE A 239 -0.85 -0.43 2.71
CA PHE A 239 -1.29 0.32 3.88
C PHE A 239 -0.19 0.38 4.93
N ALA A 240 0.23 1.58 5.33
CA ALA A 240 1.21 1.76 6.38
C ALA A 240 0.59 1.38 7.73
N LEU A 241 1.03 0.27 8.30
CA LEU A 241 0.50 -0.31 9.53
C LEU A 241 1.46 -0.19 10.70
N PHE A 242 2.76 -0.45 10.45
CA PHE A 242 3.78 -0.47 11.48
C PHE A 242 4.70 0.73 11.35
N ALA A 243 5.16 1.27 12.47
CA ALA A 243 6.15 2.32 12.53
C ALA A 243 7.02 2.16 13.78
N GLN A 244 8.12 2.92 13.86
CA GLN A 244 9.03 2.82 14.98
C GLN A 244 8.56 3.65 16.17
N TYR A 245 8.77 3.10 17.34
CA TYR A 245 8.62 3.72 18.64
C TYR A 245 9.95 3.61 19.39
N GLU A 246 10.34 4.65 20.08
CA GLU A 246 11.55 4.68 20.90
C GLU A 246 11.17 4.44 22.36
N ASP A 247 11.87 3.53 23.02
CA ASP A 247 11.69 3.26 24.45
C ASP A 247 12.52 4.21 25.31
N GLU A 248 12.44 4.05 26.65
CA GLU A 248 13.16 4.88 27.61
C GLU A 248 14.70 4.75 27.51
N GLU A 249 15.18 3.67 26.89
CA GLU A 249 16.62 3.41 26.68
C GLU A 249 17.12 3.93 25.31
N GLY A 250 16.22 4.48 24.50
CA GLY A 250 16.52 4.98 23.14
C GLY A 250 16.57 3.87 22.08
N LEU A 251 16.06 2.68 22.39
CA LEU A 251 15.94 1.59 21.41
C LEU A 251 14.65 1.71 20.61
N ARG A 252 14.74 1.42 19.33
CA ARG A 252 13.62 1.54 18.41
C ARG A 252 12.98 0.17 18.13
N HIS A 253 11.68 0.11 18.29
CA HIS A 253 10.85 -1.06 18.10
C HIS A 253 9.74 -0.76 17.07
N SER A 254 9.48 -1.68 16.16
CA SER A 254 8.42 -1.54 15.16
C SER A 254 7.13 -2.20 15.63
N TYR A 255 6.14 -1.40 15.99
CA TYR A 255 4.81 -1.86 16.43
C TYR A 255 3.72 -1.37 15.50
N ALA A 256 2.57 -2.06 15.53
CA ALA A 256 1.38 -1.59 14.83
C ALA A 256 0.88 -0.26 15.44
N VAL A 257 0.64 0.73 14.59
CA VAL A 257 0.04 2.00 15.01
C VAL A 257 -1.44 1.76 15.36
N PRO A 258 -1.89 2.03 16.61
CA PRO A 258 -3.18 1.55 17.12
C PRO A 258 -4.40 1.93 16.27
N GLU A 259 -4.52 3.20 15.85
CA GLU A 259 -5.65 3.64 15.03
C GLU A 259 -5.61 3.02 13.63
N ARG A 260 -4.41 2.77 13.09
CA ARG A 260 -4.22 2.13 11.80
C ARG A 260 -4.49 0.64 11.85
N LEU A 261 -4.14 0.00 12.96
CA LEU A 261 -4.45 -1.40 13.21
C LEU A 261 -5.97 -1.65 13.14
N LYS A 262 -6.77 -0.80 13.80
CA LYS A 262 -8.24 -0.86 13.72
C LYS A 262 -8.73 -0.78 12.27
N THR A 263 -8.22 0.20 11.50
CA THR A 263 -8.60 0.37 10.09
C THR A 263 -8.17 -0.83 9.23
N PHE A 264 -6.98 -1.38 9.45
CA PHE A 264 -6.45 -2.51 8.69
C PHE A 264 -7.26 -3.79 8.92
N VAL A 265 -7.55 -4.12 10.18
CA VAL A 265 -8.41 -5.26 10.52
C VAL A 265 -9.80 -5.12 9.93
N SER A 266 -10.41 -3.93 10.02
CA SER A 266 -11.69 -3.64 9.35
C SER A 266 -11.60 -3.79 7.83
N THR A 267 -10.47 -3.42 7.22
CA THR A 267 -10.23 -3.59 5.78
C THR A 267 -10.24 -5.07 5.39
N ILE A 268 -9.51 -5.91 6.11
CA ILE A 268 -9.48 -7.37 5.87
C ILE A 268 -10.90 -7.94 5.96
N ASN A 269 -11.62 -7.57 7.01
CA ASN A 269 -13.00 -8.01 7.24
C ASN A 269 -13.92 -7.61 6.06
N ASN A 270 -13.84 -6.37 5.60
CA ASN A 270 -14.66 -5.85 4.51
C ASN A 270 -14.35 -6.56 3.17
N TYR A 271 -13.08 -6.80 2.84
CA TYR A 271 -12.72 -7.55 1.63
C TYR A 271 -13.17 -9.00 1.69
N LEU A 272 -13.01 -9.68 2.83
CA LEU A 272 -13.48 -11.05 3.01
C LEU A 272 -15.00 -11.14 2.97
N ASN A 273 -15.71 -10.19 3.55
CA ASN A 273 -17.17 -10.11 3.48
C ASN A 273 -17.66 -9.83 2.06
N LEU A 274 -16.96 -8.98 1.31
CA LEU A 274 -17.32 -8.70 -0.09
C LEU A 274 -17.31 -9.99 -0.94
N ASN A 275 -16.40 -10.93 -0.68
CA ASN A 275 -16.34 -12.21 -1.40
C ASN A 275 -17.51 -13.15 -1.08
N THR A 276 -18.01 -13.12 0.15
CA THR A 276 -19.02 -14.09 0.63
C THR A 276 -20.44 -13.55 0.65
N LYS A 277 -20.60 -12.21 0.74
CA LYS A 277 -21.91 -11.57 0.76
C LYS A 277 -22.64 -11.79 -0.57
N PRO A 278 -23.94 -12.19 -0.56
CA PRO A 278 -24.72 -12.31 -1.80
C PRO A 278 -24.77 -10.99 -2.57
N ASN A 279 -24.72 -11.05 -3.91
CA ASN A 279 -24.75 -9.84 -4.73
C ASN A 279 -25.99 -8.97 -4.48
N SER A 280 -27.13 -9.57 -4.17
CA SER A 280 -28.38 -8.85 -3.85
C SER A 280 -28.31 -7.99 -2.59
N GLU A 281 -27.38 -8.28 -1.69
CA GLU A 281 -27.19 -7.56 -0.44
C GLU A 281 -26.05 -6.57 -0.49
N LYS A 282 -25.16 -6.67 -1.48
CA LYS A 282 -24.00 -5.76 -1.63
C LYS A 282 -24.45 -4.36 -1.94
N LYS A 283 -23.93 -3.39 -1.19
CA LYS A 283 -24.09 -1.96 -1.43
C LYS A 283 -22.86 -1.42 -2.15
N VAL A 284 -23.04 -0.86 -3.34
CA VAL A 284 -21.94 -0.37 -4.16
C VAL A 284 -22.09 1.11 -4.46
N ALA A 285 -21.06 1.90 -4.13
CA ALA A 285 -20.99 3.31 -4.48
C ALA A 285 -20.05 3.49 -5.69
N ILE A 286 -20.56 4.10 -6.76
CA ILE A 286 -19.82 4.36 -7.99
C ILE A 286 -19.65 5.86 -8.16
N TYR A 287 -18.41 6.34 -8.02
CA TYR A 287 -18.06 7.74 -8.29
C TYR A 287 -17.65 7.86 -9.77
N TYR A 288 -18.54 8.44 -10.57
CA TYR A 288 -18.27 8.62 -11.98
C TYR A 288 -17.50 9.91 -12.24
N TYR A 289 -16.60 9.85 -13.23
CA TYR A 289 -15.79 10.99 -13.63
C TYR A 289 -16.66 12.16 -14.11
N LYS A 290 -16.40 13.33 -13.55
CA LYS A 290 -16.94 14.61 -13.99
C LYS A 290 -15.81 15.63 -13.96
N GLY A 291 -15.29 16.00 -15.13
CA GLY A 291 -14.21 16.98 -15.23
C GLY A 291 -14.60 18.35 -14.68
N PRO A 292 -13.66 19.10 -14.09
CA PRO A 292 -13.91 20.44 -13.60
C PRO A 292 -14.39 21.33 -14.76
N GLY A 293 -15.54 22.01 -14.57
CA GLY A 293 -16.08 22.94 -15.58
C GLY A 293 -16.59 22.30 -16.88
N GLN A 294 -16.64 20.97 -16.98
CA GLN A 294 -17.11 20.27 -18.18
C GLN A 294 -18.54 19.72 -17.97
N ASN A 295 -19.43 20.03 -18.92
CA ASN A 295 -20.72 19.37 -19.02
C ASN A 295 -20.66 18.02 -19.73
N ALA A 296 -19.53 17.71 -20.39
CA ALA A 296 -19.33 16.45 -21.12
C ALA A 296 -18.75 15.40 -20.17
N LEU A 297 -19.42 14.25 -20.08
CA LEU A 297 -18.99 13.09 -19.30
C LEU A 297 -18.15 12.17 -20.19
N THR A 298 -16.96 12.64 -20.57
CA THR A 298 -15.98 11.86 -21.34
C THR A 298 -14.69 11.68 -20.56
N ALA A 299 -14.15 10.48 -20.55
CA ALA A 299 -12.96 10.13 -19.79
C ALA A 299 -11.99 9.35 -20.69
N ALA A 300 -10.99 10.03 -21.26
CA ALA A 300 -9.91 9.44 -22.06
C ALA A 300 -10.38 8.37 -23.07
N GLY A 301 -11.40 8.70 -23.87
CA GLY A 301 -11.99 7.79 -24.86
C GLY A 301 -13.10 6.89 -24.33
N MET A 302 -13.40 6.91 -23.02
CA MET A 302 -14.57 6.26 -22.47
C MET A 302 -15.80 7.16 -22.59
N GLU A 303 -16.87 6.64 -23.14
CA GLU A 303 -18.20 7.25 -23.05
C GLU A 303 -18.82 6.89 -21.69
N VAL A 304 -18.72 7.80 -20.72
CA VAL A 304 -19.05 7.51 -19.33
C VAL A 304 -20.49 7.04 -19.14
N VAL A 305 -21.47 7.74 -19.73
CA VAL A 305 -22.90 7.42 -19.52
C VAL A 305 -23.29 6.06 -20.12
N PRO A 306 -22.98 5.75 -21.40
CA PRO A 306 -23.25 4.42 -21.95
C PRO A 306 -22.52 3.31 -21.20
N SER A 307 -21.28 3.56 -20.77
CA SER A 307 -20.50 2.58 -20.03
C SER A 307 -21.08 2.30 -18.63
N LEU A 308 -21.50 3.35 -17.90
CA LEU A 308 -22.22 3.19 -16.64
C LEU A 308 -23.53 2.45 -16.80
N TYR A 309 -24.30 2.77 -17.83
CA TYR A 309 -25.55 2.07 -18.12
C TYR A 309 -25.32 0.58 -18.34
N ASN A 310 -24.36 0.22 -19.18
CA ASN A 310 -23.99 -1.17 -19.44
C ASN A 310 -23.51 -1.88 -18.18
N LEU A 311 -22.71 -1.19 -17.33
CA LEU A 311 -22.30 -1.74 -16.03
C LEU A 311 -23.48 -2.03 -15.13
N LEU A 312 -24.43 -1.09 -14.99
CA LEU A 312 -25.63 -1.28 -14.16
C LEU A 312 -26.52 -2.42 -14.68
N VAL A 313 -26.69 -2.51 -16.01
CA VAL A 313 -27.43 -3.63 -16.63
C VAL A 313 -26.75 -4.95 -16.31
N ARG A 314 -25.42 -5.02 -16.44
CA ARG A 314 -24.66 -6.24 -16.14
C ARG A 314 -24.73 -6.60 -14.65
N MET A 315 -24.56 -5.65 -13.76
CA MET A 315 -24.70 -5.88 -12.32
C MET A 315 -26.09 -6.44 -11.97
N LYS A 316 -27.14 -5.89 -12.58
CA LYS A 316 -28.51 -6.42 -12.40
C LYS A 316 -28.62 -7.88 -12.85
N GLN A 317 -28.02 -8.24 -13.98
CA GLN A 317 -27.97 -9.61 -14.48
C GLN A 317 -27.20 -10.54 -13.55
N GLU A 318 -26.17 -10.05 -12.89
CA GLU A 318 -25.38 -10.79 -11.88
C GLU A 318 -26.04 -10.82 -10.49
N GLY A 319 -27.30 -10.38 -10.38
CA GLY A 319 -28.09 -10.49 -9.17
C GLY A 319 -27.92 -9.37 -8.14
N TYR A 320 -27.27 -8.26 -8.50
CA TYR A 320 -27.27 -7.08 -7.63
C TYR A 320 -28.68 -6.49 -7.56
N ASN A 321 -29.04 -5.98 -6.37
CA ASN A 321 -30.32 -5.32 -6.18
C ASN A 321 -30.30 -3.93 -6.83
N ILE A 322 -30.74 -3.86 -8.09
CA ILE A 322 -30.87 -2.63 -8.87
C ILE A 322 -32.33 -2.43 -9.24
N SER A 323 -32.94 -1.39 -8.69
CA SER A 323 -34.32 -0.96 -8.96
C SER A 323 -34.34 0.43 -9.58
N GLY A 324 -35.37 0.70 -10.38
CA GLY A 324 -35.55 2.03 -10.99
C GLY A 324 -34.53 2.36 -12.11
N LEU A 325 -33.87 1.35 -12.69
CA LEU A 325 -32.97 1.56 -13.83
C LEU A 325 -33.73 2.09 -15.02
N PRO A 326 -33.28 3.21 -15.67
CA PRO A 326 -33.94 3.77 -16.87
C PRO A 326 -33.86 2.79 -18.05
N ALA A 327 -34.68 3.03 -19.09
CA ALA A 327 -34.80 2.13 -20.23
C ALA A 327 -33.53 2.08 -21.10
N ASN A 328 -32.75 3.16 -21.11
CA ASN A 328 -31.55 3.29 -21.96
C ASN A 328 -30.55 4.29 -21.36
N ALA A 329 -29.38 4.34 -21.98
CA ALA A 329 -28.29 5.23 -21.57
C ALA A 329 -28.64 6.73 -21.71
N GLU A 330 -29.47 7.12 -22.68
CA GLU A 330 -29.87 8.52 -22.87
C GLU A 330 -30.70 9.01 -21.68
N GLU A 331 -31.65 8.19 -21.22
CA GLU A 331 -32.45 8.50 -20.03
C GLU A 331 -31.58 8.57 -18.75
N LEU A 332 -30.63 7.63 -18.62
CA LEU A 332 -29.63 7.72 -17.54
C LEU A 332 -28.84 9.03 -17.60
N GLY A 333 -28.44 9.46 -18.79
CA GLY A 333 -27.76 10.74 -19.01
C GLY A 333 -28.58 11.94 -18.55
N LYS A 334 -29.87 11.98 -18.85
CA LYS A 334 -30.81 13.02 -18.36
C LYS A 334 -30.93 13.01 -16.84
N MET A 335 -31.00 11.84 -16.23
CA MET A 335 -31.02 11.70 -14.75
C MET A 335 -29.71 12.22 -14.14
N ILE A 336 -28.56 11.86 -14.71
CA ILE A 336 -27.24 12.34 -14.25
C ILE A 336 -27.14 13.86 -14.33
N GLN A 337 -27.64 14.47 -15.41
CA GLN A 337 -27.67 15.93 -15.54
C GLN A 337 -28.55 16.61 -14.49
N ALA A 338 -29.71 16.04 -14.19
CA ALA A 338 -30.65 16.61 -13.24
C ALA A 338 -30.23 16.39 -11.76
N GLN A 339 -29.69 15.24 -11.41
CA GLN A 339 -29.44 14.82 -10.04
C GLN A 339 -27.97 14.79 -9.64
N GLY A 340 -27.05 14.77 -10.61
CA GLY A 340 -25.61 14.68 -10.38
C GLY A 340 -24.88 16.03 -10.37
N SER A 341 -25.58 17.14 -10.18
CA SER A 341 -24.97 18.46 -10.15
C SER A 341 -24.34 18.77 -8.81
N VAL A 342 -23.11 19.27 -8.82
CA VAL A 342 -22.39 19.75 -7.64
C VAL A 342 -21.98 21.19 -7.89
N PHE A 343 -22.30 22.06 -6.97
CA PHE A 343 -22.04 23.49 -7.05
C PHE A 343 -20.94 23.85 -6.08
N ASN A 344 -19.78 24.23 -6.59
CA ASN A 344 -18.63 24.74 -5.85
C ASN A 344 -18.42 26.25 -6.04
N SER A 345 -19.38 26.91 -6.70
CA SER A 345 -19.44 28.36 -6.89
C SER A 345 -20.87 28.83 -6.69
N TYR A 346 -21.07 30.11 -6.40
CA TYR A 346 -22.38 30.67 -6.18
C TYR A 346 -23.20 30.71 -7.47
N ALA A 347 -24.28 29.97 -7.50
CA ALA A 347 -25.26 29.90 -8.59
C ALA A 347 -26.66 29.64 -8.03
N GLU A 348 -27.22 30.62 -7.32
CA GLU A 348 -28.43 30.47 -6.50
C GLU A 348 -29.63 29.87 -7.26
N GLY A 349 -29.92 30.36 -8.45
CA GLY A 349 -31.03 29.84 -9.26
C GLY A 349 -30.85 28.38 -9.66
N ALA A 350 -29.66 28.00 -10.10
CA ALA A 350 -29.33 26.63 -10.49
C ALA A 350 -29.32 25.69 -9.29
N PHE A 351 -28.84 26.16 -8.14
CA PHE A 351 -28.85 25.40 -6.90
C PHE A 351 -30.28 25.13 -6.39
N ASN A 352 -31.13 26.13 -6.39
CA ASN A 352 -32.52 25.97 -6.00
C ASN A 352 -33.30 25.03 -6.92
N ASP A 353 -33.05 25.08 -8.22
CA ASP A 353 -33.62 24.13 -9.20
C ASP A 353 -33.13 22.69 -8.94
N PHE A 354 -31.85 22.55 -8.66
CA PHE A 354 -31.26 21.26 -8.28
C PHE A 354 -31.86 20.70 -6.97
N MET A 355 -32.07 21.55 -5.95
CA MET A 355 -32.67 21.13 -4.68
C MET A 355 -34.10 20.63 -4.86
N GLN A 356 -34.83 21.21 -5.80
CA GLN A 356 -36.20 20.81 -6.10
C GLN A 356 -36.31 19.58 -6.99
N LYS A 357 -35.47 19.48 -8.01
CA LYS A 357 -35.54 18.43 -9.05
C LYS A 357 -34.51 17.32 -8.90
N GLY A 358 -33.38 17.62 -8.27
CA GLY A 358 -32.25 16.68 -8.14
C GLY A 358 -32.37 15.69 -6.98
N HIS A 359 -33.29 15.95 -6.05
CA HIS A 359 -33.52 15.09 -4.87
C HIS A 359 -32.22 14.66 -4.14
N PRO A 360 -31.32 15.60 -3.75
CA PRO A 360 -30.10 15.27 -3.05
C PRO A 360 -30.37 14.60 -1.69
N GLU A 361 -29.39 13.88 -1.20
CA GLU A 361 -29.38 13.48 0.21
C GLU A 361 -29.07 14.70 1.07
N LEU A 362 -29.89 14.93 2.10
CA LEU A 362 -29.72 16.05 3.01
C LEU A 362 -29.11 15.61 4.33
N ILE A 363 -27.94 16.12 4.63
CA ILE A 363 -27.16 15.76 5.81
C ILE A 363 -27.31 16.86 6.86
N THR A 364 -27.68 16.48 8.07
CA THR A 364 -27.72 17.39 9.21
C THR A 364 -26.34 17.59 9.83
N LYS A 365 -26.17 18.67 10.62
CA LYS A 365 -24.96 18.95 11.36
C LYS A 365 -24.56 17.78 12.26
N ASP A 366 -25.51 17.27 13.05
CA ASP A 366 -25.24 16.16 13.98
C ASP A 366 -24.78 14.89 13.29
N GLN A 367 -25.37 14.53 12.14
CA GLN A 367 -24.93 13.39 11.34
C GLN A 367 -23.50 13.59 10.84
N TYR A 368 -23.23 14.75 10.25
CA TYR A 368 -21.91 15.05 9.70
C TYR A 368 -20.83 15.06 10.77
N GLU A 369 -21.05 15.77 11.87
CA GLU A 369 -20.07 15.83 12.96
C GLU A 369 -19.82 14.48 13.63
N SER A 370 -20.85 13.63 13.72
CA SER A 370 -20.68 12.25 14.18
C SER A 370 -19.75 11.47 13.26
N TRP A 371 -19.91 11.57 11.94
CA TRP A 371 -19.04 10.90 10.95
C TRP A 371 -17.63 11.48 10.94
N VAL A 372 -17.50 12.79 11.05
CA VAL A 372 -16.21 13.48 11.16
C VAL A 372 -15.45 12.98 12.39
N LYS A 373 -16.11 12.93 13.55
CA LYS A 373 -15.49 12.45 14.79
C LYS A 373 -15.01 11.00 14.71
N GLU A 374 -15.70 10.17 13.93
CA GLU A 374 -15.30 8.77 13.71
C GLU A 374 -14.14 8.64 12.72
N SER A 375 -14.09 9.50 11.70
CA SER A 375 -13.21 9.32 10.54
C SER A 375 -11.99 10.23 10.54
N LEU A 376 -12.06 11.42 11.11
CA LEU A 376 -11.02 12.45 11.03
C LEU A 376 -10.43 12.75 12.42
N ARG A 377 -9.16 13.10 12.45
CA ARG A 377 -8.57 13.71 13.63
C ARG A 377 -9.10 15.13 13.82
N PRO A 378 -9.24 15.65 15.07
CA PRO A 378 -9.77 16.99 15.33
C PRO A 378 -9.05 18.10 14.58
N GLU A 379 -7.71 18.04 14.52
CA GLU A 379 -6.89 19.01 13.80
C GLU A 379 -7.15 19.01 12.28
N LYS A 380 -7.53 17.86 11.72
CA LYS A 380 -7.90 17.79 10.29
C LYS A 380 -9.25 18.43 10.02
N TYR A 381 -10.20 18.24 10.91
CA TYR A 381 -11.49 18.93 10.79
C TYR A 381 -11.32 20.44 10.96
N GLN A 382 -10.45 20.87 11.85
CA GLN A 382 -10.16 22.31 12.03
C GLN A 382 -9.60 22.94 10.74
N GLU A 383 -8.73 22.23 9.98
CA GLU A 383 -8.27 22.73 8.66
C GLU A 383 -9.45 23.03 7.71
N VAL A 384 -10.52 22.25 7.78
CA VAL A 384 -11.74 22.46 6.96
C VAL A 384 -12.51 23.70 7.43
N VAL A 385 -12.69 23.82 8.74
CA VAL A 385 -13.39 24.98 9.34
C VAL A 385 -12.63 26.28 9.06
N ASP A 386 -11.30 26.26 9.16
CA ASP A 386 -10.46 27.42 8.88
C ASP A 386 -10.53 27.85 7.40
N ALA A 387 -10.66 26.88 6.48
CA ALA A 387 -10.72 27.15 5.05
C ALA A 387 -12.11 27.51 4.52
N PHE A 388 -13.17 26.91 5.08
CA PHE A 388 -14.53 26.98 4.53
C PHE A 388 -15.60 27.42 5.53
N GLY A 389 -15.21 27.76 6.77
CA GLY A 389 -16.14 28.10 7.85
C GLY A 389 -16.76 26.87 8.50
N GLU A 390 -17.65 27.12 9.45
CA GLU A 390 -18.43 26.07 10.11
C GLU A 390 -19.36 25.34 9.14
N PHE A 391 -19.73 24.10 9.50
CA PHE A 391 -20.74 23.34 8.76
C PHE A 391 -22.04 24.13 8.62
N PRO A 392 -22.68 24.14 7.45
CA PRO A 392 -22.39 23.37 6.23
C PRO A 392 -21.43 24.06 5.25
N GLY A 393 -20.85 25.19 5.60
CA GLY A 393 -20.08 26.03 4.68
C GLY A 393 -20.99 26.76 3.68
N ASN A 394 -20.40 27.19 2.56
CA ASN A 394 -21.08 28.05 1.57
C ASN A 394 -21.63 27.30 0.35
N TYR A 395 -21.31 26.02 0.18
CA TYR A 395 -21.65 25.26 -1.02
C TYR A 395 -22.60 24.12 -0.70
N MET A 396 -23.60 23.90 -1.56
CA MET A 396 -24.62 22.87 -1.40
C MET A 396 -25.41 22.98 -0.05
N ALA A 397 -25.35 24.13 0.57
CA ALA A 397 -26.01 24.42 1.85
C ALA A 397 -27.46 24.87 1.65
N THR A 398 -28.37 24.30 2.42
CA THR A 398 -29.78 24.72 2.46
C THR A 398 -29.98 25.87 3.43
N ASN A 399 -31.06 26.60 3.27
CA ASN A 399 -31.42 27.72 4.18
C ASN A 399 -31.66 27.27 5.62
N ASP A 400 -32.00 25.98 5.83
CA ASP A 400 -32.20 25.38 7.16
C ASP A 400 -30.92 24.70 7.69
N GLY A 401 -29.75 24.99 7.10
CA GLY A 401 -28.45 24.59 7.62
C GLY A 401 -28.08 23.12 7.36
N LYS A 402 -28.69 22.48 6.38
CA LYS A 402 -28.29 21.12 5.93
C LYS A 402 -27.37 21.18 4.71
N LEU A 403 -26.64 20.11 4.48
CA LEU A 403 -25.76 19.94 3.33
C LEU A 403 -26.38 18.94 2.34
N GLY A 404 -26.47 19.31 1.07
CA GLY A 404 -26.97 18.45 0.00
C GLY A 404 -25.85 17.59 -0.62
N ILE A 405 -26.08 16.29 -0.76
CA ILE A 405 -25.18 15.37 -1.48
C ILE A 405 -25.87 14.90 -2.75
N ALA A 406 -25.26 15.21 -3.89
CA ALA A 406 -25.73 14.77 -5.19
C ALA A 406 -25.56 13.26 -5.35
N ARG A 407 -26.64 12.54 -5.69
CA ARG A 407 -26.62 11.10 -5.90
C ARG A 407 -27.77 10.64 -6.79
N LEU A 408 -27.55 9.50 -7.49
CA LEU A 408 -28.61 8.70 -8.11
C LEU A 408 -28.57 7.32 -7.50
N GLN A 409 -29.65 6.88 -6.87
CA GLN A 409 -29.68 5.59 -6.21
C GLN A 409 -30.60 4.62 -6.96
N PHE A 410 -30.08 3.44 -7.27
CA PHE A 410 -30.76 2.33 -7.90
C PHE A 410 -30.73 1.11 -6.96
N GLY A 411 -31.63 1.06 -6.00
CA GLY A 411 -31.64 0.03 -4.95
C GLY A 411 -30.37 0.08 -4.09
N ASN A 412 -29.54 -0.96 -4.17
CA ASN A 412 -28.28 -1.08 -3.44
C ASN A 412 -27.05 -0.52 -4.20
N VAL A 413 -27.25 0.09 -5.36
CA VAL A 413 -26.19 0.73 -6.12
C VAL A 413 -26.47 2.24 -6.19
N VAL A 414 -25.47 3.04 -5.89
CA VAL A 414 -25.54 4.51 -5.95
C VAL A 414 -24.49 5.07 -6.90
N LEU A 415 -24.90 5.94 -7.81
CA LEU A 415 -24.02 6.75 -8.64
C LEU A 415 -23.81 8.10 -7.99
N MET A 416 -22.57 8.52 -7.85
CA MET A 416 -22.20 9.80 -7.28
C MET A 416 -21.28 10.55 -8.25
N PRO A 417 -21.53 11.85 -8.49
CA PRO A 417 -20.58 12.63 -9.27
C PRO A 417 -19.29 12.79 -8.49
N GLN A 418 -18.16 12.72 -9.20
CA GLN A 418 -16.90 13.05 -8.60
C GLN A 418 -16.84 14.56 -8.33
N ASN A 419 -16.79 14.93 -7.07
CA ASN A 419 -16.69 16.32 -6.66
C ASN A 419 -15.29 16.86 -6.94
N ALA A 420 -15.19 18.15 -7.26
CA ALA A 420 -13.91 18.84 -7.22
C ALA A 420 -13.49 19.03 -5.75
N ALA A 421 -12.22 18.70 -5.45
CA ALA A 421 -11.67 18.88 -4.11
C ALA A 421 -11.40 20.36 -3.75
N GLY A 422 -11.78 21.31 -4.61
CA GLY A 422 -11.58 22.73 -4.45
C GLY A 422 -12.82 23.57 -4.71
N SER A 423 -12.72 24.88 -4.51
CA SER A 423 -13.79 25.87 -4.66
C SER A 423 -13.50 26.88 -5.77
N GLY A 424 -14.56 27.31 -6.48
CA GLY A 424 -14.51 28.35 -7.50
C GLY A 424 -13.71 27.99 -8.74
N ASP A 425 -13.22 28.99 -9.47
CA ASP A 425 -12.43 28.85 -10.71
C ASP A 425 -11.06 28.20 -10.48
N ASN A 426 -10.63 28.07 -9.22
CA ASN A 426 -9.37 27.46 -8.80
C ASN A 426 -9.48 25.97 -8.46
N SER A 427 -10.58 25.29 -8.80
CA SER A 427 -10.76 23.86 -8.56
C SER A 427 -9.62 23.00 -9.12
N PHE A 428 -8.96 23.46 -10.18
CA PHE A 428 -7.79 22.82 -10.78
C PHE A 428 -6.52 23.00 -9.94
N GLN A 429 -6.33 24.13 -9.27
CA GLN A 429 -5.16 24.39 -8.43
C GLN A 429 -5.18 23.55 -7.14
N VAL A 430 -6.35 23.26 -6.59
CA VAL A 430 -6.48 22.40 -5.39
C VAL A 430 -6.13 20.94 -5.72
N ILE A 431 -6.38 20.51 -6.95
CA ILE A 431 -5.99 19.17 -7.40
C ILE A 431 -4.47 19.05 -7.61
N HIS A 432 -3.79 20.13 -7.99
CA HIS A 432 -2.40 20.07 -8.48
C HIS A 432 -1.38 20.92 -7.69
N GLY A 433 -1.58 21.22 -6.44
CA GLY A 433 -0.50 21.87 -5.70
C GLY A 433 -0.83 22.81 -4.56
N THR A 434 -2.01 22.74 -3.98
CA THR A 434 -2.32 23.50 -2.76
C THR A 434 -2.33 22.57 -1.54
N ASN A 435 -1.97 23.14 -0.38
CA ASN A 435 -2.12 22.45 0.92
C ASN A 435 -3.50 22.69 1.54
N MET A 436 -4.50 23.05 0.75
CA MET A 436 -5.84 23.38 1.24
C MET A 436 -6.66 22.12 1.52
N ALA A 437 -7.38 22.11 2.62
CA ALA A 437 -8.35 21.06 2.94
C ALA A 437 -9.47 20.98 1.87
N PRO A 438 -10.04 19.78 1.62
CA PRO A 438 -11.24 19.67 0.79
C PRO A 438 -12.46 20.33 1.48
N PRO A 439 -13.44 20.86 0.73
CA PRO A 439 -14.64 21.47 1.30
C PRO A 439 -15.57 20.46 1.96
N HIS A 440 -16.49 20.93 2.81
CA HIS A 440 -17.49 20.10 3.49
C HIS A 440 -18.27 19.19 2.53
N THR A 441 -18.64 19.70 1.35
CA THR A 441 -19.35 18.91 0.32
C THR A 441 -18.55 17.69 -0.15
N TYR A 442 -17.24 17.84 -0.31
CA TYR A 442 -16.35 16.76 -0.69
C TYR A 442 -16.24 15.69 0.40
N ILE A 443 -15.94 16.13 1.61
CA ILE A 443 -15.82 15.27 2.78
C ILE A 443 -17.13 14.54 3.07
N ALA A 444 -18.25 15.27 3.09
CA ALA A 444 -19.56 14.71 3.36
C ALA A 444 -19.98 13.64 2.34
N SER A 445 -19.60 13.80 1.07
CA SER A 445 -19.86 12.78 0.05
C SER A 445 -19.21 11.44 0.41
N TYR A 446 -17.92 11.42 0.75
CA TYR A 446 -17.21 10.21 1.12
C TYR A 446 -17.63 9.65 2.49
N LEU A 447 -17.88 10.51 3.47
CA LEU A 447 -18.37 10.07 4.78
C LEU A 447 -19.78 9.51 4.70
N TRP A 448 -20.66 10.10 3.88
CA TRP A 448 -21.98 9.51 3.62
C TRP A 448 -21.87 8.14 2.96
N MET A 449 -20.96 7.97 2.00
CA MET A 449 -20.70 6.67 1.38
C MET A 449 -20.29 5.62 2.43
N GLN A 450 -19.43 5.99 3.38
CA GLN A 450 -18.96 5.09 4.44
C GLN A 450 -20.03 4.84 5.52
N HIS A 451 -20.62 5.89 6.08
CA HIS A 451 -21.43 5.82 7.31
C HIS A 451 -22.93 5.90 7.04
N GLY A 452 -23.36 6.67 6.05
CA GLY A 452 -24.78 6.83 5.67
C GLY A 452 -25.26 5.69 4.79
N PHE A 453 -24.70 5.56 3.61
CA PHE A 453 -25.02 4.48 2.67
C PHE A 453 -24.46 3.13 3.12
N LYS A 454 -23.31 3.13 3.80
CA LYS A 454 -22.57 1.93 4.27
C LYS A 454 -22.20 1.02 3.10
N ALA A 455 -21.44 1.56 2.17
CA ALA A 455 -21.00 0.84 0.99
C ALA A 455 -20.08 -0.35 1.34
N ASP A 456 -20.34 -1.50 0.73
CA ASP A 456 -19.46 -2.66 0.77
C ASP A 456 -18.28 -2.52 -0.21
N ALA A 457 -18.46 -1.69 -1.24
CA ALA A 457 -17.42 -1.38 -2.22
C ALA A 457 -17.56 0.04 -2.76
N LEU A 458 -16.42 0.68 -2.99
CA LEU A 458 -16.24 1.95 -3.68
C LEU A 458 -15.64 1.69 -5.05
N ILE A 459 -16.26 2.20 -6.10
CA ILE A 459 -15.74 2.17 -7.48
C ILE A 459 -15.54 3.60 -7.96
N HIS A 460 -14.31 3.98 -8.32
CA HIS A 460 -14.11 5.15 -9.17
C HIS A 460 -14.18 4.73 -10.64
N PHE A 461 -14.91 5.49 -11.45
CA PHE A 461 -15.25 5.12 -12.81
C PHE A 461 -14.91 6.25 -13.78
N GLY A 462 -13.82 6.09 -14.54
CA GLY A 462 -13.37 7.08 -15.52
C GLY A 462 -11.87 7.12 -15.74
N THR A 463 -11.33 8.30 -16.08
CA THR A 463 -9.91 8.47 -16.38
C THR A 463 -9.05 8.55 -15.13
N HIS A 464 -9.47 9.35 -14.16
CA HIS A 464 -8.85 9.53 -12.84
C HIS A 464 -9.88 10.07 -11.87
N GLY A 465 -9.51 10.08 -10.59
CA GLY A 465 -10.27 10.71 -9.52
C GLY A 465 -9.73 12.07 -9.14
N SER A 466 -10.27 12.62 -8.08
CA SER A 466 -9.72 13.80 -7.41
C SER A 466 -9.10 13.46 -6.05
N LEU A 467 -9.47 12.31 -5.49
CA LEU A 467 -9.07 11.90 -4.14
C LEU A 467 -7.55 11.71 -4.03
N GLU A 468 -6.94 11.07 -5.00
CA GLU A 468 -5.50 10.82 -5.07
C GLU A 468 -4.65 12.09 -5.24
N PHE A 469 -5.27 13.20 -5.66
CA PHE A 469 -4.60 14.49 -5.84
C PHE A 469 -4.74 15.43 -4.64
N THR A 470 -5.50 15.05 -3.62
CA THR A 470 -5.57 15.83 -2.38
C THR A 470 -4.20 15.98 -1.72
N PRO A 471 -3.92 17.08 -0.99
CA PRO A 471 -2.58 17.40 -0.50
C PRO A 471 -1.95 16.34 0.41
N LYS A 472 -0.66 16.40 0.57
CA LYS A 472 0.30 15.77 1.47
C LYS A 472 1.00 14.51 0.90
N LYS A 473 1.09 13.39 1.66
CA LYS A 473 2.00 12.28 1.36
C LYS A 473 1.84 11.69 -0.05
N GLN A 474 2.96 11.31 -0.65
CA GLN A 474 2.98 10.68 -1.97
C GLN A 474 2.74 9.17 -1.88
N VAL A 475 3.16 8.53 -0.80
CA VAL A 475 3.02 7.09 -0.57
C VAL A 475 3.07 6.81 0.94
N ALA A 476 2.67 5.63 1.37
CA ALA A 476 2.62 5.25 2.78
C ALA A 476 1.86 6.27 3.64
N LEU A 477 0.62 6.51 3.26
CA LEU A 477 -0.26 7.51 3.89
C LEU A 477 -0.44 7.26 5.38
N CYS A 478 -0.57 8.34 6.14
CA CYS A 478 -0.94 8.31 7.55
C CYS A 478 -2.37 8.83 7.78
N SER A 479 -2.80 8.86 9.03
CA SER A 479 -4.14 9.31 9.41
C SER A 479 -4.37 10.83 9.22
N ASN A 480 -3.33 11.58 8.86
CA ASN A 480 -3.43 12.99 8.48
C ASN A 480 -3.65 13.21 6.97
N ASP A 481 -3.69 12.14 6.17
CA ASP A 481 -3.88 12.24 4.73
C ASP A 481 -5.35 12.03 4.35
N TRP A 482 -5.91 12.97 3.59
CA TRP A 482 -7.31 12.95 3.20
C TRP A 482 -7.75 11.66 2.52
N PRO A 483 -7.02 11.12 1.52
CA PRO A 483 -7.46 9.90 0.85
C PRO A 483 -7.54 8.70 1.79
N ASP A 484 -6.62 8.59 2.75
CA ASP A 484 -6.62 7.53 3.74
C ASP A 484 -7.92 7.51 4.57
N ARG A 485 -8.34 8.68 5.03
CA ARG A 485 -9.54 8.81 5.86
C ARG A 485 -10.84 8.71 5.05
N LEU A 486 -10.85 9.26 3.84
CA LEU A 486 -12.06 9.31 3.00
C LEU A 486 -12.35 7.98 2.30
N VAL A 487 -11.36 7.14 2.06
CA VAL A 487 -11.57 5.73 1.67
C VAL A 487 -11.89 4.87 2.90
N GLY A 488 -11.26 5.16 4.03
CA GLY A 488 -11.41 4.38 5.26
C GLY A 488 -11.07 2.91 5.04
N ALA A 489 -11.89 2.00 5.54
CA ALA A 489 -11.73 0.55 5.40
C ALA A 489 -12.50 -0.06 4.21
N VAL A 490 -13.13 0.76 3.36
CA VAL A 490 -13.97 0.29 2.25
C VAL A 490 -13.10 -0.30 1.13
N PRO A 491 -13.41 -1.50 0.61
CA PRO A 491 -12.81 -2.03 -0.59
C PRO A 491 -12.93 -1.06 -1.77
N HIS A 492 -11.79 -0.67 -2.35
CA HIS A 492 -11.73 0.35 -3.37
C HIS A 492 -11.26 -0.22 -4.71
N PHE A 493 -12.03 0.03 -5.75
CA PHE A 493 -11.75 -0.37 -7.12
C PHE A 493 -11.73 0.85 -8.03
N TYR A 494 -10.92 0.79 -9.07
CA TYR A 494 -10.80 1.88 -10.01
C TYR A 494 -10.89 1.34 -11.44
N ILE A 495 -11.91 1.75 -12.17
CA ILE A 495 -11.99 1.50 -13.61
C ILE A 495 -11.30 2.65 -14.32
N TYR A 496 -10.10 2.38 -14.84
CA TYR A 496 -9.13 3.37 -15.22
C TYR A 496 -8.62 3.17 -16.64
N SER A 497 -8.35 4.28 -17.35
CA SER A 497 -7.71 4.22 -18.67
C SER A 497 -6.22 3.94 -18.55
N ILE A 498 -5.74 2.87 -19.16
CA ILE A 498 -4.31 2.52 -19.16
C ILE A 498 -3.42 3.56 -19.87
N GLY A 499 -4.00 4.43 -20.72
CA GLY A 499 -3.26 5.47 -21.41
C GLY A 499 -2.59 6.49 -20.48
N ASN A 500 -3.05 6.58 -19.23
CA ASN A 500 -2.48 7.47 -18.23
C ASN A 500 -1.86 6.69 -17.07
N VAL A 501 -0.81 5.94 -17.34
CA VAL A 501 -0.13 5.04 -16.38
C VAL A 501 0.38 5.79 -15.15
N GLY A 502 0.90 7.01 -15.32
CA GLY A 502 1.43 7.83 -14.21
C GLY A 502 0.36 8.15 -13.17
N GLU A 503 -0.80 8.65 -13.60
CA GLU A 503 -1.92 8.94 -12.69
C GLU A 503 -2.51 7.67 -12.08
N GLY A 504 -2.58 6.56 -12.83
CA GLY A 504 -2.97 5.27 -12.29
C GLY A 504 -2.07 4.80 -11.15
N MET A 505 -0.77 5.01 -11.26
CA MET A 505 0.17 4.74 -10.17
C MET A 505 -0.04 5.68 -8.99
N ILE A 506 -0.31 6.97 -9.21
CA ILE A 506 -0.65 7.91 -8.15
C ILE A 506 -1.92 7.43 -7.42
N ALA A 507 -2.95 7.03 -8.14
CA ALA A 507 -4.17 6.49 -7.54
C ALA A 507 -3.88 5.27 -6.63
N LYS A 508 -3.11 4.28 -7.11
CA LYS A 508 -2.71 3.11 -6.30
C LYS A 508 -1.99 3.49 -5.01
N ARG A 509 -1.09 4.48 -5.07
CA ARG A 509 -0.28 4.90 -3.92
C ARG A 509 -1.05 5.77 -2.94
N ARG A 510 -2.02 6.55 -3.41
CA ARG A 510 -2.64 7.62 -2.63
C ARG A 510 -4.12 7.42 -2.31
N SER A 511 -4.78 6.43 -2.92
CA SER A 511 -6.17 6.10 -2.56
C SER A 511 -6.46 4.59 -2.50
N TYR A 512 -5.42 3.77 -2.57
CA TYR A 512 -5.45 2.31 -2.37
C TYR A 512 -6.30 1.46 -3.34
N PRO A 513 -6.70 1.88 -4.54
CA PRO A 513 -7.57 1.07 -5.36
C PRO A 513 -6.86 -0.13 -5.96
N THR A 514 -7.63 -1.19 -6.18
CA THR A 514 -7.31 -2.19 -7.19
C THR A 514 -7.72 -1.64 -8.55
N ILE A 515 -6.74 -1.44 -9.45
CA ILE A 515 -6.99 -0.86 -10.77
C ILE A 515 -7.43 -1.93 -11.75
N GLN A 516 -8.56 -1.68 -12.42
CA GLN A 516 -9.05 -2.44 -13.56
C GLN A 516 -9.01 -1.54 -14.79
N SER A 517 -8.11 -1.82 -15.71
CA SER A 517 -8.09 -1.09 -16.99
C SER A 517 -9.20 -1.58 -17.91
N TYR A 518 -9.93 -0.65 -18.52
CA TYR A 518 -10.94 -0.96 -19.52
C TYR A 518 -10.38 -0.98 -20.96
N LEU A 519 -9.17 -0.46 -21.16
CA LEU A 519 -8.47 -0.47 -22.44
C LEU A 519 -7.02 -0.89 -22.20
N THR A 520 -6.69 -2.10 -22.61
CA THR A 520 -5.31 -2.60 -22.56
C THR A 520 -4.76 -2.59 -23.98
N PRO A 521 -3.95 -1.59 -24.38
CA PRO A 521 -3.31 -1.63 -25.66
C PRO A 521 -2.34 -2.81 -25.73
N PRO A 522 -2.21 -3.46 -26.87
CA PRO A 522 -1.20 -4.49 -27.03
C PRO A 522 0.19 -3.87 -26.86
N PHE A 523 0.97 -4.41 -25.96
CA PHE A 523 2.39 -4.07 -25.85
C PHE A 523 3.13 -4.79 -26.98
N LEU A 524 3.14 -4.17 -28.14
CA LEU A 524 3.95 -4.64 -29.25
C LEU A 524 5.33 -3.98 -29.17
N GLU A 525 6.37 -4.75 -29.37
CA GLU A 525 7.68 -4.14 -29.60
C GLU A 525 7.58 -3.23 -30.82
N SER A 526 7.82 -1.93 -30.63
CA SER A 526 7.96 -1.06 -31.78
C SER A 526 9.20 -1.48 -32.54
N SER A 527 9.10 -1.66 -33.84
CA SER A 527 10.23 -1.92 -34.72
C SER A 527 11.36 -0.88 -34.55
N VAL A 528 10.99 0.33 -34.21
CA VAL A 528 11.90 1.44 -33.85
C VAL A 528 12.77 1.08 -32.66
N ARG A 529 12.25 0.45 -31.61
CA ARG A 529 13.02 0.12 -30.40
C ARG A 529 14.12 -0.93 -30.68
N GLY A 530 13.86 -1.92 -31.55
CA GLY A 530 14.86 -2.91 -31.96
C GLY A 530 16.05 -2.26 -32.65
N ILE A 531 15.78 -1.36 -33.59
CA ILE A 531 16.81 -0.63 -34.35
C ILE A 531 17.58 0.34 -33.44
N TYR A 532 16.90 1.07 -32.55
CA TYR A 532 17.58 1.93 -31.57
C TYR A 532 18.44 1.16 -30.59
N ARG A 533 18.07 -0.04 -30.20
CA ARG A 533 18.91 -0.91 -29.36
C ARG A 533 20.22 -1.25 -30.09
N GLU A 534 20.12 -1.65 -31.36
CA GLU A 534 21.30 -1.94 -32.18
C GLU A 534 22.21 -0.71 -32.31
N LEU A 535 21.63 0.47 -32.51
CA LEU A 535 22.38 1.73 -32.55
C LEU A 535 23.09 2.01 -31.21
N MET A 536 22.41 1.85 -30.10
CA MET A 536 22.98 2.05 -28.77
C MET A 536 24.12 1.08 -28.46
N GLU A 537 24.00 -0.18 -28.89
CA GLU A 537 25.07 -1.17 -28.75
C GLU A 537 26.30 -0.79 -29.58
N LYS A 538 26.10 -0.34 -30.83
CA LYS A 538 27.20 0.14 -31.65
C LYS A 538 27.88 1.38 -31.07
N ILE A 539 27.13 2.34 -30.54
CA ILE A 539 27.68 3.50 -29.84
C ILE A 539 28.49 3.06 -28.60
N LYS A 540 28.00 2.09 -27.84
CA LYS A 540 28.72 1.53 -26.69
C LYS A 540 30.03 0.86 -27.11
N ILE A 541 30.02 0.08 -28.20
CA ILE A 541 31.21 -0.53 -28.75
C ILE A 541 32.21 0.55 -29.18
N TYR A 542 31.76 1.56 -29.92
CA TYR A 542 32.60 2.69 -30.33
C TYR A 542 33.25 3.41 -29.13
N ASN A 543 32.52 3.65 -28.06
CA ASN A 543 33.02 4.33 -26.87
C ASN A 543 34.13 3.50 -26.17
N ASN A 544 34.02 2.17 -26.24
CA ASN A 544 34.96 1.25 -25.61
C ASN A 544 36.06 0.77 -26.56
N SER A 545 36.04 1.14 -27.85
CA SER A 545 37.02 0.69 -28.84
C SER A 545 38.34 1.43 -28.72
N HIS A 546 39.42 0.72 -29.02
CA HIS A 546 40.74 1.32 -29.16
C HIS A 546 40.80 2.26 -30.37
N LYS A 547 41.72 3.21 -30.33
CA LYS A 547 41.81 4.30 -31.29
C LYS A 547 41.91 3.82 -32.75
N GLU A 548 42.53 2.65 -32.96
CA GLU A 548 42.75 2.01 -34.27
C GLU A 548 41.46 1.49 -34.92
N ASN A 549 40.41 1.17 -34.13
CA ASN A 549 39.16 0.60 -34.62
C ASN A 549 38.03 1.64 -34.69
N LYS A 550 38.24 2.88 -34.19
CA LYS A 550 37.18 3.90 -34.09
C LYS A 550 36.59 4.29 -35.43
N ASP A 551 37.38 4.36 -36.49
CA ASP A 551 36.88 4.72 -37.82
C ASP A 551 35.93 3.65 -38.37
N GLN A 552 36.24 2.37 -38.16
CA GLN A 552 35.36 1.27 -38.56
C GLN A 552 34.06 1.26 -37.79
N GLU A 553 34.11 1.46 -36.48
CA GLU A 553 32.93 1.51 -35.60
C GLU A 553 32.08 2.75 -35.89
N SER A 554 32.71 3.90 -36.16
CA SER A 554 32.02 5.12 -36.56
C SER A 554 31.26 4.92 -37.89
N LEU A 555 31.89 4.26 -38.86
CA LEU A 555 31.25 3.93 -40.14
C LEU A 555 30.05 2.99 -39.96
N ALA A 556 30.15 2.01 -39.04
CA ALA A 556 29.04 1.13 -38.73
C ALA A 556 27.86 1.86 -38.07
N ILE A 557 28.10 2.83 -37.18
CA ILE A 557 27.09 3.71 -36.59
C ILE A 557 26.45 4.57 -37.68
N LYS A 558 27.26 5.19 -38.54
CA LYS A 558 26.78 6.02 -39.63
C LYS A 558 25.90 5.24 -40.60
N THR A 559 26.31 4.05 -40.98
CA THR A 559 25.53 3.16 -41.86
C THR A 559 24.14 2.90 -41.27
N LEU A 560 24.06 2.65 -39.98
CA LEU A 560 22.81 2.39 -39.28
C LEU A 560 21.95 3.66 -39.19
N THR A 561 22.53 4.80 -38.83
CA THR A 561 21.80 6.08 -38.72
C THR A 561 21.28 6.54 -40.07
N VAL A 562 21.99 6.29 -41.18
CA VAL A 562 21.52 6.55 -42.53
C VAL A 562 20.34 5.63 -42.88
N LYS A 563 20.45 4.35 -42.58
CA LYS A 563 19.38 3.35 -42.76
C LYS A 563 18.11 3.73 -42.01
N MET A 564 18.26 4.26 -40.80
CA MET A 564 17.16 4.72 -39.95
C MET A 564 16.59 6.10 -40.34
N GLY A 565 17.25 6.84 -41.19
CA GLY A 565 16.86 8.22 -41.53
C GLY A 565 17.29 9.28 -40.51
N ILE A 566 17.82 8.91 -39.36
CA ILE A 566 18.23 9.80 -38.24
C ILE A 566 19.28 10.82 -38.71
N HIS A 567 20.13 10.47 -39.68
CA HIS A 567 21.12 11.39 -40.24
C HIS A 567 20.50 12.70 -40.74
N ARG A 568 19.26 12.67 -41.24
CA ARG A 568 18.54 13.87 -41.71
C ARG A 568 18.13 14.77 -40.53
N ASP A 569 17.64 14.17 -39.46
CA ASP A 569 17.19 14.88 -38.26
C ASP A 569 18.38 15.55 -37.55
N LEU A 570 19.56 14.93 -37.64
CA LEU A 570 20.79 15.44 -37.03
C LEU A 570 21.60 16.34 -37.99
N GLY A 571 21.17 16.54 -39.24
CA GLY A 571 21.89 17.32 -40.22
C GLY A 571 23.24 16.69 -40.65
N LEU A 572 23.38 15.36 -40.52
CA LEU A 572 24.58 14.62 -40.91
C LEU A 572 24.53 14.24 -42.39
N ASP A 573 25.72 14.11 -43.00
CA ASP A 573 25.81 13.65 -44.37
C ASP A 573 25.49 12.14 -44.49
N SER A 574 25.11 11.68 -45.67
CA SER A 574 24.81 10.27 -45.94
C SER A 574 25.91 9.54 -46.70
N ILE A 575 27.11 10.15 -46.82
CA ILE A 575 28.23 9.57 -47.59
C ILE A 575 28.70 8.29 -46.93
N ALA A 576 28.51 7.17 -47.64
CA ALA A 576 29.00 5.88 -47.26
C ALA A 576 30.50 5.87 -47.16
N ASN A 577 31.30 5.36 -46.64
CA ASN A 577 32.78 5.30 -46.62
C ASN A 577 33.49 6.52 -45.98
N LYS A 578 32.75 7.40 -45.34
CA LYS A 578 33.34 8.52 -44.60
C LYS A 578 32.88 8.45 -43.15
N PRO A 579 33.79 8.18 -42.18
CA PRO A 579 33.49 8.07 -40.76
C PRO A 579 32.85 9.33 -40.17
#